data_57c0017d97aeb2ffc9f4871bf704de5e
#
_entry.id   57c0017d97aeb2ffc9f4871bf704de5e
#
_cell.length_a   1.000
_cell.length_b   1.000
_cell.length_c   1.000
_cell.angle_alpha   90.00
_cell.angle_beta   90.00
_cell.angle_gamma   90.00
#
_symmetry.space_group_name_H-M   'P 1'
#
loop_
_entity.id
_entity.type
_entity.pdbx_description
1 polymer ?
#
loop_
_entity_poly.entity_id
_entity_poly.type
_entity_poly.pdbx_seq_one_letter_code
_entity_poly.pdbx_strand_id
1 'polypeptide(L)'
;MRHLIIACFLFSIEPSPLEAQTSGSEQTSKNHPPKVATIVQYHQGLLNINKMAMRVQNDGLLGIAPPAYIPPAPTDPLQPVEVRARPPFTSWGLAFPRGTAGLMYAENLVWVGQVNDGRQPQLRTGGGLWTSGTLPGSILQQGVAENPDSPSARVYRFRKDFRTADLRQDASEVFNVSLDAVTDVLIRSVRDQYEKDLNEWPWQKGAPFKDLNKNGVMDGEDYPDVQDCDQVVWFSYNDLDEEMNRSFYGGPSIGLEVQVTLWAYKDVPEFENIIFKRFRLVYKGTASTPADAVIDSMYLSQWADPDVGSFGDDLGGCDSLLSMGFVYNSAGTDMSYKPFGWQNPAIGYMILQGPLVSAEATDEGVYNFSKKIGTKNLPMTAFLLNATGDAISEPARGRSTPWFWNVARGYSPWGSVWTDSRGAPTTYMASGDPVTGSGWVDGRGRITATLFSYYSGERRFVMSTGPFTMALGDEQEMVIAIIANFGADGKSSTAVLKHDARIVRGIYPQLAEKVKEAKEKQQPVVVLPPNDFVLAQNYPNPFNPATRIDFTLPIGAAIRLAVFDLLGREVRVLEKGEKAAGKYSTTWDGRDGEGRLIPSGMYIYRLDAGHIELSRRLLIIR
;
A
#
# COMPACT_ATOMS: atom_id res chain seq x y z
N MET A 1 20.42 10.61 -45.90
CA MET A 1 19.81 9.42 -46.50
C MET A 1 20.40 8.18 -45.91
N ARG A 2 19.68 7.54 -45.04
CA ARG A 2 19.58 6.12 -44.71
C ARG A 2 18.75 6.02 -43.43
N HIS A 3 17.52 5.57 -43.59
CA HIS A 3 16.57 5.28 -42.51
C HIS A 3 17.02 4.05 -41.78
N LEU A 4 17.08 4.13 -40.45
CA LEU A 4 17.23 2.95 -39.59
C LEU A 4 15.87 2.71 -38.94
N ILE A 5 15.20 1.65 -39.40
CA ILE A 5 13.95 1.14 -38.82
C ILE A 5 14.37 0.24 -37.66
N ILE A 6 14.00 0.62 -36.44
CA ILE A 6 14.11 -0.26 -35.26
C ILE A 6 12.79 -1.04 -35.16
N ALA A 7 12.89 -2.34 -35.44
CA ALA A 7 11.78 -3.28 -35.24
C ALA A 7 11.71 -3.68 -33.78
N CYS A 8 10.58 -3.39 -33.13
CA CYS A 8 10.23 -3.96 -31.83
C CYS A 8 9.91 -5.46 -32.00
N PHE A 9 10.74 -6.32 -31.44
CA PHE A 9 10.41 -7.74 -31.30
C PHE A 9 9.59 -7.96 -30.03
N LEU A 10 8.31 -8.27 -30.24
CA LEU A 10 7.44 -8.87 -29.23
C LEU A 10 7.81 -10.36 -29.16
N PHE A 11 8.42 -10.78 -28.06
CA PHE A 11 8.57 -12.20 -27.75
C PHE A 11 7.32 -12.72 -27.05
N SER A 12 6.44 -13.37 -27.79
CA SER A 12 5.45 -14.30 -27.27
C SER A 12 6.16 -15.64 -27.04
N ILE A 13 6.30 -16.06 -25.79
CA ILE A 13 6.81 -17.40 -25.45
C ILE A 13 5.60 -18.34 -25.38
N GLU A 14 5.41 -19.13 -26.43
CA GLU A 14 4.60 -20.36 -26.37
C GLU A 14 5.46 -21.50 -25.80
N PRO A 15 4.90 -22.38 -24.94
CA PRO A 15 5.63 -23.53 -24.44
C PRO A 15 5.71 -24.62 -25.51
N SER A 16 6.92 -24.97 -25.96
CA SER A 16 7.18 -26.13 -26.82
C SER A 16 7.08 -27.44 -26.02
N PRO A 17 6.50 -28.48 -26.57
CA PRO A 17 6.49 -29.81 -25.94
C PRO A 17 7.88 -30.48 -26.09
N LEU A 18 8.43 -30.96 -24.98
CA LEU A 18 9.61 -31.83 -24.95
C LEU A 18 9.19 -33.24 -25.36
N GLU A 19 9.72 -33.69 -26.48
CA GLU A 19 9.69 -35.11 -26.87
C GLU A 19 10.60 -35.94 -25.95
N ALA A 20 10.03 -36.98 -25.39
CA ALA A 20 10.73 -37.97 -24.59
C ALA A 20 11.49 -38.95 -25.48
N GLN A 21 12.82 -39.04 -25.38
CA GLN A 21 13.59 -40.18 -25.87
C GLN A 21 13.63 -41.27 -24.81
N THR A 22 13.10 -42.41 -25.16
CA THR A 22 13.12 -43.65 -24.38
C THR A 22 14.46 -44.37 -24.56
N SER A 23 15.17 -44.65 -23.47
CA SER A 23 16.10 -45.76 -23.38
C SER A 23 15.80 -46.55 -22.10
N GLY A 24 15.45 -47.82 -22.28
CA GLY A 24 14.96 -48.67 -21.23
C GLY A 24 16.04 -49.19 -20.28
N SER A 25 15.66 -49.29 -19.02
CA SER A 25 16.07 -50.34 -18.09
C SER A 25 14.96 -50.55 -17.07
N GLU A 26 14.39 -51.74 -17.03
CA GLU A 26 13.40 -52.16 -16.06
C GLU A 26 13.99 -52.15 -14.66
N GLN A 27 13.41 -51.31 -13.78
CA GLN A 27 13.40 -51.53 -12.34
C GLN A 27 12.00 -51.25 -11.81
N THR A 28 11.41 -52.25 -11.20
CA THR A 28 10.10 -52.25 -10.56
C THR A 28 10.04 -51.21 -9.44
N SER A 29 9.44 -50.06 -9.67
CA SER A 29 9.09 -49.08 -8.66
C SER A 29 7.57 -49.13 -8.41
N LYS A 30 7.22 -49.24 -7.15
CA LYS A 30 5.84 -49.24 -6.65
C LYS A 30 5.10 -47.99 -7.17
N ASN A 31 4.02 -48.21 -7.88
CA ASN A 31 3.10 -47.18 -8.36
C ASN A 31 2.55 -46.35 -7.19
N HIS A 32 3.10 -45.19 -6.99
CA HIS A 32 2.38 -44.08 -6.36
C HIS A 32 1.67 -43.35 -7.51
N PRO A 33 0.35 -43.08 -7.38
CA PRO A 33 -0.33 -42.24 -8.35
C PRO A 33 0.36 -40.87 -8.39
N PRO A 34 0.48 -40.23 -9.58
CA PRO A 34 1.03 -38.89 -9.67
C PRO A 34 0.18 -37.98 -8.76
N LYS A 35 0.83 -37.28 -7.79
CA LYS A 35 0.18 -36.24 -7.05
C LYS A 35 -0.32 -35.21 -8.06
N VAL A 36 -1.62 -35.11 -8.21
CA VAL A 36 -2.24 -34.01 -8.93
C VAL A 36 -1.76 -32.75 -8.23
N ALA A 37 -1.05 -31.90 -8.94
CA ALA A 37 -0.66 -30.61 -8.41
C ALA A 37 -1.96 -29.88 -8.04
N THR A 38 -2.22 -29.71 -6.75
CA THR A 38 -3.37 -28.98 -6.27
C THR A 38 -3.13 -27.53 -6.65
N ILE A 39 -3.99 -26.97 -7.51
CA ILE A 39 -3.94 -25.55 -7.85
C ILE A 39 -4.45 -24.82 -6.60
N VAL A 40 -3.54 -24.20 -5.86
CA VAL A 40 -3.89 -23.37 -4.69
C VAL A 40 -4.71 -22.19 -5.15
N GLN A 41 -5.88 -21.99 -4.55
CA GLN A 41 -6.75 -20.87 -4.86
C GLN A 41 -6.44 -19.71 -3.91
N TYR A 42 -5.78 -18.67 -4.43
CA TYR A 42 -5.42 -17.49 -3.65
C TYR A 42 -6.62 -16.54 -3.48
N HIS A 43 -6.78 -16.02 -2.25
CA HIS A 43 -7.81 -15.04 -1.92
C HIS A 43 -7.21 -13.64 -1.77
N GLN A 44 -7.86 -12.67 -2.40
CA GLN A 44 -7.46 -11.26 -2.34
C GLN A 44 -8.32 -10.47 -1.36
N GLY A 45 -7.72 -9.46 -0.74
CA GLY A 45 -8.38 -8.46 0.08
C GLY A 45 -7.99 -7.05 -0.34
N LEU A 46 -8.63 -6.05 0.25
CA LEU A 46 -8.40 -4.64 -0.06
C LEU A 46 -8.52 -3.80 1.20
N LEU A 47 -7.51 -2.97 1.49
CA LEU A 47 -7.56 -1.89 2.45
C LEU A 47 -7.70 -0.57 1.68
N ASN A 48 -8.75 0.23 1.96
CA ASN A 48 -9.11 1.39 1.14
C ASN A 48 -9.93 2.45 1.89
N ILE A 49 -9.70 2.63 3.18
CA ILE A 49 -10.50 3.55 4.01
C ILE A 49 -10.06 5.02 3.91
N ASN A 50 -8.81 5.27 3.51
CA ASN A 50 -8.22 6.61 3.41
C ASN A 50 -7.85 6.99 1.97
N LYS A 51 -6.87 7.87 1.75
CA LYS A 51 -6.42 8.28 0.41
C LYS A 51 -5.58 7.21 -0.32
N MET A 52 -5.26 6.11 0.34
CA MET A 52 -4.56 4.98 -0.26
C MET A 52 -5.50 3.79 -0.41
N ALA A 53 -5.28 2.99 -1.45
CA ALA A 53 -5.98 1.71 -1.63
C ALA A 53 -4.96 0.63 -1.99
N MET A 54 -4.88 -0.43 -1.17
CA MET A 54 -3.89 -1.49 -1.30
C MET A 54 -4.53 -2.87 -1.34
N ARG A 55 -4.24 -3.63 -2.41
CA ARG A 55 -4.63 -5.04 -2.51
C ARG A 55 -3.62 -5.94 -1.85
N VAL A 56 -4.11 -7.01 -1.28
CA VAL A 56 -3.31 -8.02 -0.58
C VAL A 56 -3.78 -9.42 -0.95
N GLN A 57 -2.89 -10.40 -0.85
CA GLN A 57 -3.17 -11.82 -1.11
C GLN A 57 -2.79 -12.64 0.12
N ASN A 58 -3.52 -13.71 0.36
CA ASN A 58 -3.39 -14.52 1.59
C ASN A 58 -2.13 -15.40 1.66
N ASP A 59 -1.27 -15.37 0.65
CA ASP A 59 0.06 -16.01 0.65
C ASP A 59 1.21 -15.08 1.04
N GLY A 60 0.90 -13.83 1.40
CA GLY A 60 1.88 -12.82 1.80
C GLY A 60 2.24 -11.83 0.70
N LEU A 61 1.85 -12.06 -0.56
CA LEU A 61 2.09 -11.12 -1.64
C LEU A 61 1.14 -9.92 -1.51
N LEU A 62 1.69 -8.73 -1.44
CA LEU A 62 0.97 -7.48 -1.23
C LEU A 62 1.20 -6.54 -2.42
N GLY A 63 0.34 -5.52 -2.56
CA GLY A 63 0.41 -4.59 -3.69
C GLY A 63 0.14 -5.26 -5.04
N ILE A 64 -0.70 -6.27 -5.08
CA ILE A 64 -0.93 -7.12 -6.25
C ILE A 64 -1.90 -6.52 -7.26
N ALA A 65 -1.78 -6.97 -8.50
CA ALA A 65 -2.69 -6.57 -9.57
C ALA A 65 -4.16 -6.87 -9.23
N PRO A 66 -5.08 -5.97 -9.62
CA PRO A 66 -6.51 -6.18 -9.43
C PRO A 66 -7.05 -7.29 -10.34
N PRO A 67 -8.28 -7.80 -10.09
CA PRO A 67 -9.01 -8.60 -11.06
C PRO A 67 -9.14 -7.88 -12.41
N ALA A 68 -9.37 -8.64 -13.47
CA ALA A 68 -9.57 -8.05 -14.79
C ALA A 68 -10.66 -6.97 -14.76
N TYR A 69 -10.36 -5.79 -15.33
CA TYR A 69 -11.32 -4.71 -15.44
C TYR A 69 -12.42 -5.08 -16.43
N ILE A 70 -13.67 -4.95 -16.00
CA ILE A 70 -14.84 -5.10 -16.85
C ILE A 70 -15.35 -3.71 -17.21
N PRO A 71 -15.13 -3.22 -18.44
CA PRO A 71 -15.63 -1.90 -18.83
C PRO A 71 -17.16 -1.93 -18.90
N PRO A 72 -17.83 -0.80 -18.61
CA PRO A 72 -19.27 -0.68 -18.83
C PRO A 72 -19.61 -0.94 -20.29
N ALA A 73 -20.80 -1.49 -20.55
CA ALA A 73 -21.28 -1.65 -21.91
C ALA A 73 -21.29 -0.28 -22.62
N PRO A 74 -20.82 -0.18 -23.86
CA PRO A 74 -20.80 1.09 -24.55
C PRO A 74 -22.23 1.60 -24.76
N THR A 75 -22.52 2.81 -24.28
CA THR A 75 -23.77 3.51 -24.54
C THR A 75 -23.82 4.03 -25.98
N ASP A 76 -22.66 4.23 -26.61
CA ASP A 76 -22.49 4.57 -28.00
C ASP A 76 -21.31 3.76 -28.59
N PRO A 77 -21.57 2.82 -29.52
CA PRO A 77 -20.51 1.99 -30.13
C PRO A 77 -19.51 2.78 -30.97
N LEU A 78 -19.81 4.03 -31.32
CA LEU A 78 -18.94 4.88 -32.14
C LEU A 78 -17.99 5.76 -31.31
N GLN A 79 -18.14 5.78 -29.99
CA GLN A 79 -17.20 6.53 -29.15
C GLN A 79 -15.86 5.79 -28.99
N PRO A 80 -14.74 6.50 -29.12
CA PRO A 80 -13.42 5.92 -28.88
C PRO A 80 -13.31 5.33 -27.47
N VAL A 81 -12.62 4.20 -27.35
CA VAL A 81 -12.39 3.51 -26.07
C VAL A 81 -11.71 4.41 -25.02
N GLU A 82 -10.97 5.42 -25.47
CA GLU A 82 -10.26 6.40 -24.63
C GLU A 82 -11.16 7.30 -23.77
N VAL A 83 -12.43 7.44 -24.12
CA VAL A 83 -13.41 8.27 -23.38
C VAL A 83 -14.12 7.48 -22.29
N ARG A 84 -13.93 6.15 -22.24
CA ARG A 84 -14.59 5.28 -21.28
C ARG A 84 -14.03 5.49 -19.87
N ALA A 85 -14.91 5.36 -18.90
CA ALA A 85 -14.56 5.42 -17.48
C ALA A 85 -13.34 4.53 -17.18
N ARG A 86 -12.34 5.11 -16.50
CA ARG A 86 -11.13 4.38 -16.12
C ARG A 86 -11.43 3.42 -14.99
N PRO A 87 -10.77 2.27 -14.94
CA PRO A 87 -10.84 1.39 -13.77
C PRO A 87 -10.27 2.12 -12.53
N PRO A 88 -10.78 1.84 -11.33
CA PRO A 88 -10.26 2.40 -10.08
C PRO A 88 -8.82 1.95 -9.78
N PHE A 89 -8.43 0.80 -10.31
CA PHE A 89 -7.06 0.31 -10.31
C PHE A 89 -6.56 0.15 -11.75
N THR A 90 -5.29 0.47 -11.96
CA THR A 90 -4.54 0.16 -13.19
C THR A 90 -3.97 -1.26 -13.10
N SER A 91 -2.80 -1.53 -13.67
CA SER A 91 -2.06 -2.78 -13.46
C SER A 91 -1.44 -2.92 -12.07
N TRP A 92 -1.54 -1.91 -11.20
CA TRP A 92 -0.87 -1.81 -9.91
C TRP A 92 -1.82 -2.12 -8.77
N GLY A 93 -1.29 -2.69 -7.70
CA GLY A 93 -2.09 -3.11 -6.54
C GLY A 93 -2.17 -2.11 -5.39
N LEU A 94 -1.38 -1.02 -5.41
CA LEU A 94 -1.51 0.11 -4.50
C LEU A 94 -1.72 1.39 -5.29
N ALA A 95 -2.83 2.07 -5.05
CA ALA A 95 -3.18 3.34 -5.70
C ALA A 95 -3.08 4.52 -4.72
N PHE A 96 -2.56 5.65 -5.22
CA PHE A 96 -2.52 6.91 -4.48
C PHE A 96 -2.46 8.13 -5.42
N PRO A 97 -3.31 9.16 -5.23
CA PRO A 97 -4.52 9.09 -4.43
C PRO A 97 -5.46 8.00 -4.94
N ARG A 98 -6.29 7.49 -4.06
CA ARG A 98 -7.29 6.47 -4.34
C ARG A 98 -8.09 6.79 -5.60
N GLY A 99 -8.23 5.83 -6.52
CA GLY A 99 -8.91 6.02 -7.81
C GLY A 99 -8.08 6.75 -8.87
N THR A 100 -6.75 6.89 -8.69
CA THR A 100 -5.85 7.51 -9.67
C THR A 100 -4.79 6.54 -10.20
N ALA A 101 -3.51 6.79 -9.96
CA ALA A 101 -2.41 5.99 -10.45
C ALA A 101 -1.81 5.07 -9.38
N GLY A 102 -1.05 4.07 -9.82
CA GLY A 102 -0.37 3.13 -8.93
C GLY A 102 0.94 3.65 -8.37
N LEU A 103 1.31 3.09 -7.22
CA LEU A 103 2.61 3.32 -6.55
C LEU A 103 3.41 2.05 -6.31
N MET A 104 2.80 0.88 -6.53
CA MET A 104 3.38 -0.40 -6.15
C MET A 104 2.98 -1.49 -7.13
N TYR A 105 3.98 -2.25 -7.59
CA TYR A 105 3.77 -3.47 -8.38
C TYR A 105 3.59 -4.68 -7.47
N ALA A 106 4.51 -4.87 -6.50
CA ALA A 106 4.46 -5.96 -5.53
C ALA A 106 5.35 -5.68 -4.32
N GLU A 107 5.02 -6.30 -3.19
CA GLU A 107 5.89 -6.36 -2.02
C GLU A 107 5.69 -7.66 -1.25
N ASN A 108 6.69 -8.06 -0.48
CA ASN A 108 6.64 -9.27 0.33
C ASN A 108 7.64 -9.20 1.49
N LEU A 109 7.51 -10.15 2.43
CA LEU A 109 8.45 -10.37 3.52
C LEU A 109 9.36 -11.55 3.18
N VAL A 110 10.66 -11.35 3.38
CA VAL A 110 11.68 -12.40 3.32
C VAL A 110 12.35 -12.51 4.67
N TRP A 111 12.63 -13.72 5.10
CA TRP A 111 13.41 -13.98 6.30
C TRP A 111 14.56 -14.93 6.02
N VAL A 112 15.66 -14.77 6.76
CA VAL A 112 16.84 -15.62 6.64
C VAL A 112 17.50 -15.76 8.01
N GLY A 113 17.98 -16.98 8.34
CA GLY A 113 18.64 -17.24 9.62
C GLY A 113 19.31 -18.62 9.68
N GLN A 114 20.06 -18.84 10.76
CA GLN A 114 20.69 -20.12 11.08
C GLN A 114 19.72 -20.98 11.89
N VAL A 115 19.14 -22.01 11.28
CA VAL A 115 18.12 -22.87 11.89
C VAL A 115 18.81 -24.09 12.49
N ASN A 116 18.83 -24.16 13.82
CA ASN A 116 19.39 -25.25 14.60
C ASN A 116 18.30 -26.23 15.01
N ASP A 117 17.80 -27.01 14.06
CA ASP A 117 16.74 -28.03 14.22
C ASP A 117 17.22 -29.45 13.85
N GLY A 118 18.55 -29.65 13.72
CA GLY A 118 19.16 -30.91 13.32
C GLY A 118 19.16 -31.19 11.82
N ARG A 119 18.46 -30.39 11.01
CA ARG A 119 18.36 -30.54 9.55
C ARG A 119 19.38 -29.68 8.81
N GLN A 120 19.74 -30.06 7.59
CA GLN A 120 20.68 -29.36 6.74
C GLN A 120 20.02 -28.84 5.45
N PRO A 121 20.46 -27.71 4.90
CA PRO A 121 21.44 -26.76 5.47
C PRO A 121 20.85 -26.02 6.68
N GLN A 122 21.72 -25.54 7.58
CA GLN A 122 21.30 -24.70 8.71
C GLN A 122 20.87 -23.31 8.24
N LEU A 123 21.68 -22.69 7.36
CA LEU A 123 21.30 -21.40 6.78
C LEU A 123 20.10 -21.57 5.85
N ARG A 124 18.99 -20.94 6.20
CA ARG A 124 17.72 -21.05 5.44
C ARG A 124 17.08 -19.71 5.22
N THR A 125 16.37 -19.61 4.11
CA THR A 125 15.56 -18.46 3.73
C THR A 125 14.13 -18.93 3.51
N GLY A 126 13.15 -18.07 3.79
CA GLY A 126 11.74 -18.26 3.45
C GLY A 126 11.07 -16.93 3.13
N GLY A 127 9.76 -16.97 2.82
CA GLY A 127 9.00 -15.80 2.40
C GLY A 127 8.85 -15.70 0.89
N GLY A 128 8.74 -14.49 0.36
CA GLY A 128 8.49 -14.28 -1.07
C GLY A 128 9.08 -12.98 -1.61
N LEU A 129 9.11 -12.88 -2.93
CA LEU A 129 9.38 -11.65 -3.70
C LEU A 129 8.11 -11.33 -4.50
N TRP A 130 8.21 -11.20 -5.83
CA TRP A 130 7.03 -11.11 -6.72
C TRP A 130 6.32 -12.46 -6.93
N THR A 131 6.91 -13.55 -6.50
CA THR A 131 6.26 -14.87 -6.34
C THR A 131 6.45 -15.32 -4.91
N SER A 132 5.41 -15.95 -4.36
CA SER A 132 5.44 -16.39 -2.98
C SER A 132 6.10 -17.77 -2.84
N GLY A 133 6.90 -17.95 -1.79
CA GLY A 133 7.43 -19.22 -1.33
C GLY A 133 6.64 -19.79 -0.15
N THR A 134 5.40 -19.33 0.05
CA THR A 134 4.57 -19.59 1.23
C THR A 134 3.18 -20.09 0.84
N LEU A 135 2.50 -20.74 1.77
CA LEU A 135 1.13 -21.21 1.64
C LEU A 135 0.17 -20.37 2.49
N PRO A 136 -1.05 -20.07 1.99
CA PRO A 136 -2.10 -19.48 2.80
C PRO A 136 -2.44 -20.32 4.04
N GLY A 137 -2.86 -19.65 5.11
CA GLY A 137 -3.37 -20.26 6.33
C GLY A 137 -2.34 -20.40 7.44
N SER A 138 -2.84 -20.73 8.62
CA SER A 138 -2.06 -20.86 9.85
C SER A 138 -1.42 -22.25 9.97
N ILE A 139 -0.39 -22.37 10.81
CA ILE A 139 0.09 -23.65 11.32
C ILE A 139 -0.77 -24.02 12.53
N LEU A 140 -1.64 -25.03 12.37
CA LEU A 140 -2.62 -25.44 13.38
C LEU A 140 -1.96 -26.15 14.58
N GLN A 141 -0.96 -26.95 14.29
CA GLN A 141 -0.05 -27.59 15.26
C GLN A 141 1.31 -27.81 14.58
N GLN A 142 2.33 -28.11 15.36
CA GLN A 142 3.68 -28.33 14.84
C GLN A 142 3.69 -29.25 13.61
N GLY A 143 4.15 -28.70 12.47
CA GLY A 143 4.26 -29.41 11.20
C GLY A 143 2.94 -29.66 10.47
N VAL A 144 1.81 -29.12 10.92
CA VAL A 144 0.49 -29.27 10.28
C VAL A 144 -0.08 -27.91 9.92
N ALA A 145 -0.02 -27.58 8.63
CA ALA A 145 -0.64 -26.37 8.10
C ALA A 145 -2.16 -26.55 7.94
N GLU A 146 -2.87 -25.45 8.02
CA GLU A 146 -4.24 -25.33 7.53
C GLU A 146 -4.29 -25.65 6.03
N ASN A 147 -5.39 -26.25 5.57
CA ASN A 147 -5.57 -26.43 4.13
C ASN A 147 -5.65 -25.06 3.44
N PRO A 148 -4.75 -24.71 2.51
CA PRO A 148 -4.73 -23.40 1.85
C PRO A 148 -6.01 -23.09 1.06
N ASP A 149 -6.76 -24.12 0.63
CA ASP A 149 -8.06 -23.96 -0.04
C ASP A 149 -9.24 -23.87 0.94
N SER A 150 -8.98 -23.90 2.25
CA SER A 150 -10.03 -23.74 3.26
C SER A 150 -10.64 -22.33 3.18
N PRO A 151 -11.98 -22.20 3.28
CA PRO A 151 -12.62 -20.88 3.41
C PRO A 151 -12.11 -20.05 4.59
N SER A 152 -11.50 -20.68 5.60
CA SER A 152 -10.89 -19.99 6.75
C SER A 152 -9.45 -19.53 6.52
N ALA A 153 -8.80 -19.93 5.43
CA ALA A 153 -7.47 -19.46 5.03
C ALA A 153 -7.54 -18.24 4.09
N ARG A 154 -8.56 -17.41 4.23
CA ARG A 154 -8.79 -16.23 3.40
C ARG A 154 -8.23 -14.95 4.01
N VAL A 155 -8.30 -13.86 3.25
CA VAL A 155 -8.15 -12.49 3.77
C VAL A 155 -9.46 -12.05 4.43
N TYR A 156 -9.38 -11.58 5.68
CA TYR A 156 -10.49 -11.02 6.44
C TYR A 156 -10.39 -9.49 6.44
N ARG A 157 -11.53 -8.81 6.29
CA ARG A 157 -11.62 -7.36 6.23
C ARG A 157 -12.72 -6.85 7.13
N PHE A 158 -12.45 -5.82 7.89
CA PHE A 158 -13.47 -5.15 8.69
C PHE A 158 -13.27 -3.63 8.61
N ARG A 159 -14.38 -2.89 8.48
CA ARG A 159 -14.42 -1.42 8.61
C ARG A 159 -15.58 -1.04 9.52
N LYS A 160 -15.32 -0.12 10.45
CA LYS A 160 -16.26 0.22 11.53
C LYS A 160 -17.63 0.71 11.04
N ASP A 161 -17.66 1.46 9.95
CA ASP A 161 -18.86 2.10 9.41
C ASP A 161 -19.59 1.30 8.31
N PHE A 162 -19.22 0.02 8.06
CA PHE A 162 -19.69 -0.75 6.90
C PHE A 162 -21.22 -0.88 6.80
N ARG A 163 -21.94 -0.84 7.93
CA ARG A 163 -23.40 -0.95 7.95
C ARG A 163 -24.10 0.33 7.47
N THR A 164 -23.47 1.50 7.69
CA THR A 164 -24.06 2.83 7.45
C THR A 164 -23.40 3.60 6.31
N ALA A 165 -22.16 3.26 5.94
CA ALA A 165 -21.41 3.94 4.89
C ALA A 165 -22.00 3.71 3.50
N ASP A 166 -21.84 4.71 2.62
CA ASP A 166 -21.93 4.48 1.18
C ASP A 166 -20.71 3.66 0.71
N LEU A 167 -20.98 2.42 0.30
CA LEU A 167 -19.95 1.47 -0.14
C LEU A 167 -19.80 1.42 -1.67
N ARG A 168 -20.34 2.39 -2.41
CA ARG A 168 -20.26 2.42 -3.88
C ARG A 168 -18.82 2.44 -4.37
N GLN A 169 -17.98 3.30 -3.81
CA GLN A 169 -16.57 3.35 -4.17
C GLN A 169 -15.82 2.09 -3.72
N ASP A 170 -16.14 1.56 -2.54
CA ASP A 170 -15.57 0.29 -2.05
C ASP A 170 -15.91 -0.85 -3.02
N ALA A 171 -17.15 -0.96 -3.47
CA ALA A 171 -17.57 -1.94 -4.46
C ALA A 171 -16.87 -1.78 -5.81
N SER A 172 -16.73 -0.54 -6.30
CA SER A 172 -15.97 -0.22 -7.50
C SER A 172 -14.54 -0.78 -7.43
N GLU A 173 -13.86 -0.54 -6.33
CA GLU A 173 -12.47 -0.97 -6.13
C GLU A 173 -12.33 -2.48 -5.88
N VAL A 174 -13.23 -3.08 -5.09
CA VAL A 174 -13.21 -4.54 -4.83
C VAL A 174 -13.36 -5.31 -6.14
N PHE A 175 -14.33 -4.94 -6.96
CA PHE A 175 -14.62 -5.64 -8.21
C PHE A 175 -13.86 -5.09 -9.42
N ASN A 176 -13.06 -4.03 -9.23
CA ASN A 176 -12.34 -3.31 -10.29
C ASN A 176 -13.25 -2.92 -11.46
N VAL A 177 -14.38 -2.32 -11.16
CA VAL A 177 -15.34 -1.79 -12.13
C VAL A 177 -15.45 -0.27 -11.97
N SER A 178 -15.82 0.44 -13.03
CA SER A 178 -16.04 1.89 -12.94
C SER A 178 -17.23 2.22 -12.01
N LEU A 179 -17.23 3.43 -11.42
CA LEU A 179 -18.26 3.86 -10.47
C LEU A 179 -19.69 3.82 -11.06
N ASP A 180 -19.82 4.12 -12.34
CA ASP A 180 -21.10 4.07 -13.08
C ASP A 180 -21.56 2.63 -13.37
N ALA A 181 -20.66 1.66 -13.35
CA ALA A 181 -20.99 0.23 -13.48
C ALA A 181 -21.33 -0.43 -12.15
N VAL A 182 -21.20 0.26 -11.02
CA VAL A 182 -21.53 -0.30 -9.70
C VAL A 182 -23.04 -0.40 -9.51
N THR A 183 -23.52 -1.60 -9.28
CA THR A 183 -24.92 -1.91 -8.98
C THR A 183 -25.17 -2.08 -7.48
N ASP A 184 -26.42 -1.99 -7.05
CA ASP A 184 -26.81 -2.27 -5.66
C ASP A 184 -26.50 -3.72 -5.24
N VAL A 185 -26.40 -4.65 -6.19
CA VAL A 185 -26.00 -6.04 -5.93
C VAL A 185 -24.53 -6.08 -5.49
N LEU A 186 -23.64 -5.37 -6.19
CA LEU A 186 -22.22 -5.29 -5.83
C LEU A 186 -22.02 -4.61 -4.47
N ILE A 187 -22.78 -3.54 -4.19
CA ILE A 187 -22.73 -2.85 -2.89
C ILE A 187 -23.18 -3.78 -1.76
N ARG A 188 -24.28 -4.52 -1.96
CA ARG A 188 -24.73 -5.51 -0.97
C ARG A 188 -23.72 -6.61 -0.77
N SER A 189 -23.14 -7.15 -1.85
CA SER A 189 -22.10 -8.20 -1.76
C SER A 189 -20.90 -7.77 -0.91
N VAL A 190 -20.43 -6.51 -1.05
CA VAL A 190 -19.36 -5.97 -0.21
C VAL A 190 -19.80 -5.88 1.26
N ARG A 191 -21.02 -5.41 1.52
CA ARG A 191 -21.54 -5.29 2.89
C ARG A 191 -21.71 -6.66 3.54
N ASP A 192 -22.26 -7.63 2.81
CA ASP A 192 -22.45 -9.00 3.28
C ASP A 192 -21.10 -9.67 3.58
N GLN A 193 -20.06 -9.36 2.77
CA GLN A 193 -18.71 -9.86 3.05
C GLN A 193 -18.12 -9.25 4.33
N TYR A 194 -18.31 -7.97 4.61
CA TYR A 194 -17.89 -7.36 5.88
C TYR A 194 -18.64 -7.98 7.09
N GLU A 195 -19.94 -8.22 6.95
CA GLU A 195 -20.73 -8.89 8.00
C GLU A 195 -20.23 -10.32 8.25
N LYS A 196 -19.94 -11.07 7.16
CA LYS A 196 -19.36 -12.41 7.25
C LYS A 196 -17.98 -12.39 7.91
N ASP A 197 -17.12 -11.46 7.54
CA ASP A 197 -15.79 -11.35 8.10
C ASP A 197 -15.81 -10.97 9.59
N LEU A 198 -16.76 -10.13 10.02
CA LEU A 198 -16.99 -9.84 11.44
C LEU A 198 -17.40 -11.08 12.22
N ASN A 199 -18.39 -11.83 11.71
CA ASN A 199 -18.91 -13.02 12.38
C ASN A 199 -17.91 -14.19 12.44
N GLU A 200 -17.01 -14.27 11.46
CA GLU A 200 -15.99 -15.33 11.33
C GLU A 200 -14.58 -14.82 11.65
N TRP A 201 -14.44 -13.67 12.35
CA TRP A 201 -13.15 -13.08 12.64
C TRP A 201 -12.24 -14.06 13.39
N PRO A 202 -11.03 -14.36 12.88
CA PRO A 202 -10.23 -15.48 13.38
C PRO A 202 -9.35 -15.08 14.59
N TRP A 203 -9.97 -14.51 15.64
CA TRP A 203 -9.27 -14.05 16.84
C TRP A 203 -8.48 -15.16 17.55
N GLN A 204 -8.96 -16.42 17.52
CA GLN A 204 -8.24 -17.57 18.08
C GLN A 204 -6.93 -17.88 17.33
N LYS A 205 -6.80 -17.42 16.06
CA LYS A 205 -5.58 -17.54 15.27
C LYS A 205 -4.64 -16.33 15.44
N GLY A 206 -5.01 -15.35 16.28
CA GLY A 206 -4.21 -14.16 16.58
C GLY A 206 -4.65 -12.90 15.84
N ALA A 207 -5.80 -12.90 15.16
CA ALA A 207 -6.36 -11.69 14.58
C ALA A 207 -6.76 -10.70 15.69
N PRO A 208 -6.35 -9.42 15.61
CA PRO A 208 -6.58 -8.45 16.68
C PRO A 208 -8.04 -8.03 16.75
N PHE A 209 -8.53 -7.78 17.97
CA PHE A 209 -9.88 -7.28 18.23
C PHE A 209 -9.90 -6.35 19.44
N LYS A 210 -10.93 -5.54 19.55
CA LYS A 210 -11.24 -4.71 20.71
C LYS A 210 -12.07 -5.54 21.69
N ASP A 211 -11.45 -5.91 22.78
CA ASP A 211 -12.07 -6.63 23.90
C ASP A 211 -12.64 -5.59 24.87
N LEU A 212 -13.95 -5.35 24.81
CA LEU A 212 -14.62 -4.31 25.58
C LEU A 212 -14.86 -4.73 27.02
N ASN A 213 -15.15 -6.01 27.26
CA ASN A 213 -15.40 -6.57 28.58
C ASN A 213 -14.15 -7.14 29.25
N LYS A 214 -13.01 -7.21 28.53
CA LYS A 214 -11.69 -7.69 28.99
C LYS A 214 -11.68 -9.14 29.45
N ASN A 215 -12.46 -9.99 28.78
CA ASN A 215 -12.52 -11.42 29.08
C ASN A 215 -11.56 -12.28 28.22
N GLY A 216 -10.90 -11.68 27.22
CA GLY A 216 -9.95 -12.37 26.32
C GLY A 216 -10.62 -13.18 25.21
N VAL A 217 -11.94 -13.07 25.05
CA VAL A 217 -12.73 -13.77 24.05
C VAL A 217 -13.48 -12.73 23.21
N MET A 218 -13.48 -12.87 21.91
CA MET A 218 -14.28 -11.98 21.05
C MET A 218 -15.75 -12.41 21.10
N ASP A 219 -16.57 -11.65 21.83
CA ASP A 219 -17.99 -11.92 22.01
C ASP A 219 -18.81 -10.61 22.11
N GLY A 220 -20.13 -10.75 22.12
CA GLY A 220 -21.07 -9.65 22.38
C GLY A 220 -20.88 -8.44 21.44
N GLU A 221 -20.41 -7.33 21.99
CA GLU A 221 -20.17 -6.08 21.26
C GLU A 221 -18.73 -5.90 20.80
N ASP A 222 -17.87 -6.89 20.98
CA ASP A 222 -16.48 -6.86 20.55
C ASP A 222 -16.39 -6.81 19.02
N TYR A 223 -15.32 -6.24 18.52
CA TYR A 223 -15.14 -6.08 17.08
C TYR A 223 -13.66 -6.10 16.67
N PRO A 224 -13.35 -6.47 15.40
CA PRO A 224 -11.99 -6.40 14.87
C PRO A 224 -11.42 -4.99 14.99
N ASP A 225 -10.26 -4.86 15.64
CA ASP A 225 -9.61 -3.56 15.84
C ASP A 225 -8.12 -3.68 16.12
N VAL A 226 -7.38 -2.67 15.72
CA VAL A 226 -6.00 -2.41 16.13
C VAL A 226 -5.79 -0.90 16.26
N GLN A 227 -5.39 -0.44 17.46
CA GLN A 227 -5.08 0.97 17.71
C GLN A 227 -6.22 1.94 17.33
N ASP A 228 -7.47 1.55 17.55
CA ASP A 228 -8.71 2.31 17.23
C ASP A 228 -8.83 2.69 15.74
N CYS A 229 -8.37 1.82 14.84
CA CYS A 229 -8.43 2.01 13.39
C CYS A 229 -9.87 2.05 12.86
N ASP A 230 -10.05 2.54 11.63
CA ASP A 230 -11.34 2.56 10.93
C ASP A 230 -11.52 1.38 10.00
N GLN A 231 -10.41 0.83 9.47
CA GLN A 231 -10.39 -0.41 8.72
C GLN A 231 -9.20 -1.25 9.11
N VAL A 232 -9.42 -2.56 9.28
CA VAL A 232 -8.40 -3.56 9.50
C VAL A 232 -8.56 -4.70 8.49
N VAL A 233 -7.42 -5.22 8.03
CA VAL A 233 -7.31 -6.41 7.17
C VAL A 233 -6.38 -7.39 7.87
N TRP A 234 -6.76 -8.67 7.93
CA TRP A 234 -5.96 -9.71 8.55
C TRP A 234 -5.95 -11.00 7.72
N PHE A 235 -4.81 -11.67 7.70
CA PHE A 235 -4.64 -13.01 7.16
C PHE A 235 -3.35 -13.64 7.72
N SER A 236 -3.18 -14.95 7.51
CA SER A 236 -1.97 -15.68 7.87
C SER A 236 -1.47 -16.53 6.71
N TYR A 237 -0.18 -16.78 6.71
CA TYR A 237 0.49 -17.69 5.80
C TYR A 237 1.68 -18.38 6.49
N ASN A 238 2.21 -19.44 5.87
CA ASN A 238 3.28 -20.25 6.46
C ASN A 238 4.24 -20.82 5.40
N ASP A 239 5.38 -21.33 5.84
CA ASP A 239 6.42 -21.90 4.98
C ASP A 239 6.47 -23.43 5.01
N LEU A 240 5.38 -24.13 5.34
CA LEU A 240 5.39 -25.59 5.45
C LEU A 240 5.41 -26.35 4.12
N ASP A 241 5.38 -25.70 2.97
CA ASP A 241 5.63 -26.34 1.67
C ASP A 241 7.13 -26.55 1.45
N GLU A 242 7.61 -27.75 1.82
CA GLU A 242 9.02 -28.08 1.70
C GLU A 242 9.50 -28.16 0.25
N GLU A 243 8.68 -28.58 -0.68
CA GLU A 243 9.02 -28.65 -2.11
C GLU A 243 9.23 -27.25 -2.69
N MET A 244 8.33 -26.34 -2.36
CA MET A 244 8.42 -24.94 -2.76
C MET A 244 9.66 -24.26 -2.17
N ASN A 245 9.95 -24.43 -0.88
CA ASN A 245 11.13 -23.86 -0.23
C ASN A 245 12.44 -24.40 -0.82
N ARG A 246 12.52 -25.71 -1.07
CA ARG A 246 13.70 -26.31 -1.72
C ARG A 246 13.88 -25.80 -3.15
N SER A 247 12.80 -25.70 -3.91
CA SER A 247 12.84 -25.18 -5.28
C SER A 247 13.27 -23.72 -5.33
N PHE A 248 12.75 -22.90 -4.41
CA PHE A 248 12.97 -21.45 -4.39
C PHE A 248 14.31 -21.06 -3.76
N TYR A 249 14.60 -21.59 -2.56
CA TYR A 249 15.71 -21.18 -1.71
C TYR A 249 16.82 -22.23 -1.56
N GLY A 250 16.54 -23.48 -1.91
CA GLY A 250 17.50 -24.59 -1.80
C GLY A 250 17.55 -25.24 -0.42
N GLY A 251 16.65 -24.87 0.50
CA GLY A 251 16.59 -25.38 1.88
C GLY A 251 15.22 -25.94 2.25
N PRO A 252 15.15 -26.75 3.32
CA PRO A 252 13.87 -27.24 3.85
C PRO A 252 13.09 -26.11 4.55
N SER A 253 11.79 -26.33 4.73
CA SER A 253 10.91 -25.48 5.53
C SER A 253 11.44 -25.25 6.94
N ILE A 254 11.16 -24.10 7.51
CA ILE A 254 11.53 -23.74 8.88
C ILE A 254 10.37 -24.04 9.86
N GLY A 255 9.14 -23.84 9.42
CA GLY A 255 7.93 -23.92 10.24
C GLY A 255 7.59 -22.56 10.86
N LEU A 256 7.75 -21.49 10.09
CA LEU A 256 7.33 -20.13 10.46
C LEU A 256 5.92 -19.86 9.96
N GLU A 257 5.07 -19.38 10.86
CA GLU A 257 3.80 -18.75 10.55
C GLU A 257 3.98 -17.24 10.59
N VAL A 258 3.40 -16.55 9.61
CA VAL A 258 3.33 -15.09 9.57
C VAL A 258 1.87 -14.65 9.59
N GLN A 259 1.52 -13.84 10.55
CA GLN A 259 0.22 -13.18 10.67
C GLN A 259 0.38 -11.73 10.22
N VAL A 260 -0.39 -11.33 9.21
CA VAL A 260 -0.34 -9.98 8.67
C VAL A 260 -1.57 -9.20 9.12
N THR A 261 -1.33 -8.02 9.67
CA THR A 261 -2.37 -7.05 9.99
C THR A 261 -2.06 -5.75 9.26
N LEU A 262 -2.99 -5.28 8.40
CA LEU A 262 -2.94 -3.93 7.85
C LEU A 262 -4.06 -3.12 8.45
N TRP A 263 -3.80 -1.83 8.73
CA TRP A 263 -4.85 -0.93 9.21
C TRP A 263 -4.62 0.50 8.75
N ALA A 264 -5.71 1.25 8.71
CA ALA A 264 -5.68 2.66 8.36
C ALA A 264 -6.81 3.44 9.04
N TYR A 265 -6.68 4.75 9.02
CA TYR A 265 -7.58 5.69 9.65
C TYR A 265 -8.29 6.55 8.60
N LYS A 266 -9.58 6.78 8.83
CA LYS A 266 -10.42 7.68 8.06
C LYS A 266 -10.50 9.03 8.80
N ASP A 267 -10.50 10.12 8.04
CA ASP A 267 -10.73 11.46 8.57
C ASP A 267 -9.73 11.90 9.68
N VAL A 268 -8.52 11.35 9.68
CA VAL A 268 -7.40 11.79 10.54
C VAL A 268 -6.33 12.38 9.63
N PRO A 269 -6.20 13.71 9.54
CA PRO A 269 -5.36 14.38 8.53
C PRO A 269 -3.91 13.89 8.51
N GLU A 270 -3.34 13.59 9.67
CA GLU A 270 -1.97 13.11 9.81
C GLU A 270 -1.76 11.70 9.26
N PHE A 271 -2.87 10.93 9.05
CA PHE A 271 -2.82 9.52 8.64
C PHE A 271 -3.57 9.23 7.33
N GLU A 272 -4.10 10.23 6.65
CA GLU A 272 -4.85 10.06 5.40
C GLU A 272 -4.04 9.42 4.25
N ASN A 273 -2.70 9.54 4.33
CA ASN A 273 -1.75 9.05 3.33
C ASN A 273 -0.92 7.88 3.86
N ILE A 274 -1.39 7.16 4.89
CA ILE A 274 -0.61 6.16 5.58
C ILE A 274 -1.40 4.86 5.71
N ILE A 275 -0.73 3.77 5.39
CA ILE A 275 -1.14 2.40 5.74
C ILE A 275 -0.13 1.88 6.74
N PHE A 276 -0.62 1.39 7.86
CA PHE A 276 0.18 0.67 8.83
C PHE A 276 0.09 -0.83 8.54
N LYS A 277 1.21 -1.53 8.69
CA LYS A 277 1.33 -2.96 8.46
C LYS A 277 2.16 -3.62 9.54
N ARG A 278 1.64 -4.68 10.16
CA ARG A 278 2.34 -5.52 11.12
C ARG A 278 2.51 -6.92 10.58
N PHE A 279 3.73 -7.41 10.63
CA PHE A 279 4.05 -8.83 10.52
C PHE A 279 4.31 -9.36 11.93
N ARG A 280 3.57 -10.38 12.34
CA ARG A 280 3.83 -11.16 13.56
C ARG A 280 4.27 -12.54 13.12
N LEU A 281 5.50 -12.89 13.46
CA LEU A 281 6.09 -14.18 13.18
C LEU A 281 5.97 -15.08 14.39
N VAL A 282 5.60 -16.35 14.16
CA VAL A 282 5.53 -17.37 15.20
C VAL A 282 6.33 -18.58 14.73
N TYR A 283 7.35 -18.98 15.50
CA TYR A 283 8.12 -20.18 15.21
C TYR A 283 7.41 -21.42 15.76
N LYS A 284 6.59 -22.05 14.93
CA LYS A 284 5.78 -23.24 15.29
C LYS A 284 6.46 -24.57 14.93
N GLY A 285 7.51 -24.52 14.12
CA GLY A 285 8.29 -25.69 13.72
C GLY A 285 7.63 -26.61 12.69
N THR A 286 8.42 -27.52 12.15
CA THR A 286 7.98 -28.64 11.30
C THR A 286 7.74 -29.88 12.15
N ALA A 287 7.15 -30.95 11.59
CA ALA A 287 6.89 -32.21 12.30
C ALA A 287 8.15 -32.85 12.91
N SER A 288 9.34 -32.53 12.39
CA SER A 288 10.63 -33.03 12.88
C SER A 288 11.43 -32.05 13.71
N THR A 289 10.91 -30.84 13.97
CA THR A 289 11.61 -29.81 14.75
C THR A 289 11.69 -30.21 16.23
N PRO A 290 12.88 -30.34 16.84
CA PRO A 290 13.03 -30.69 18.24
C PRO A 290 12.61 -29.54 19.18
N ALA A 291 12.30 -29.85 20.42
CA ALA A 291 11.78 -28.86 21.38
C ALA A 291 12.78 -27.74 21.76
N ASP A 292 14.06 -28.00 21.60
CA ASP A 292 15.15 -27.08 21.87
C ASP A 292 15.66 -26.36 20.60
N ALA A 293 14.90 -26.46 19.49
CA ALA A 293 15.25 -25.81 18.23
C ALA A 293 15.28 -24.29 18.36
N VAL A 294 16.27 -23.68 17.75
CA VAL A 294 16.49 -22.22 17.73
C VAL A 294 16.82 -21.76 16.33
N ILE A 295 16.27 -20.62 15.93
CA ILE A 295 16.72 -19.85 14.78
C ILE A 295 17.63 -18.75 15.32
N ASP A 296 18.93 -18.84 15.01
CA ASP A 296 19.88 -17.83 15.42
C ASP A 296 20.22 -16.87 14.28
N SER A 297 20.66 -15.66 14.65
CA SER A 297 21.07 -14.61 13.70
C SER A 297 20.03 -14.38 12.61
N MET A 298 18.77 -14.33 12.96
CA MET A 298 17.66 -14.12 12.04
C MET A 298 17.55 -12.67 11.61
N TYR A 299 17.24 -12.46 10.35
CA TYR A 299 16.93 -11.17 9.75
C TYR A 299 15.56 -11.22 9.09
N LEU A 300 14.82 -10.13 9.20
CA LEU A 300 13.61 -9.86 8.42
C LEU A 300 13.91 -8.79 7.38
N SER A 301 13.45 -9.01 6.16
CA SER A 301 13.65 -8.09 5.04
C SER A 301 12.32 -7.78 4.38
N GLN A 302 11.90 -6.50 4.40
CA GLN A 302 10.84 -6.00 3.54
C GLN A 302 11.42 -5.84 2.15
N TRP A 303 11.02 -6.69 1.22
CA TRP A 303 11.23 -6.50 -0.21
C TRP A 303 10.07 -5.70 -0.78
N ALA A 304 10.35 -4.73 -1.64
CA ALA A 304 9.34 -3.94 -2.32
C ALA A 304 9.78 -3.58 -3.74
N ASP A 305 8.81 -3.55 -4.63
CA ASP A 305 8.89 -3.17 -6.04
C ASP A 305 7.92 -2.00 -6.30
N PRO A 306 8.27 -0.78 -5.81
CA PRO A 306 7.45 0.39 -6.07
C PRO A 306 7.60 0.80 -7.52
N ASP A 307 6.46 1.00 -8.18
CA ASP A 307 6.35 1.62 -9.49
C ASP A 307 5.56 2.92 -9.32
N VAL A 308 6.28 4.03 -9.19
CA VAL A 308 5.68 5.34 -8.93
C VAL A 308 5.10 5.89 -10.23
N GLY A 309 3.86 5.48 -10.54
CA GLY A 309 3.22 5.75 -11.81
C GLY A 309 3.85 4.96 -12.96
N SER A 310 4.86 5.51 -13.59
CA SER A 310 5.66 4.86 -14.64
C SER A 310 7.01 4.43 -14.08
N PHE A 311 7.29 3.15 -14.05
CA PHE A 311 8.56 2.60 -13.53
C PHE A 311 9.82 3.08 -14.27
N GLY A 312 9.67 3.66 -15.48
CA GLY A 312 10.80 4.00 -16.35
C GLY A 312 11.63 5.21 -15.91
N ASP A 313 11.18 5.96 -14.91
CA ASP A 313 11.83 7.18 -14.43
C ASP A 313 12.00 7.24 -12.90
N ASP A 314 11.89 6.09 -12.23
CA ASP A 314 12.06 5.96 -10.80
C ASP A 314 13.51 6.12 -10.34
N LEU A 315 13.66 6.65 -9.15
CA LEU A 315 14.89 6.73 -8.34
C LEU A 315 14.58 6.35 -6.90
N GLY A 316 15.55 5.79 -6.21
CA GLY A 316 15.36 5.33 -4.85
C GLY A 316 16.38 5.89 -3.85
N GLY A 317 16.09 5.67 -2.57
CA GLY A 317 17.01 6.05 -1.51
C GLY A 317 16.52 5.61 -0.13
N CYS A 318 17.33 5.90 0.89
CA CYS A 318 16.96 5.65 2.27
C CYS A 318 17.34 6.80 3.21
N ASP A 319 16.67 6.79 4.35
CA ASP A 319 17.02 7.59 5.52
C ASP A 319 17.22 6.64 6.71
N SER A 320 18.47 6.36 7.05
CA SER A 320 18.81 5.39 8.09
C SER A 320 18.36 5.82 9.48
N LEU A 321 18.30 7.14 9.75
CA LEU A 321 17.83 7.68 11.03
C LEU A 321 16.32 7.49 11.21
N LEU A 322 15.56 7.52 10.10
CA LEU A 322 14.15 7.24 10.08
C LEU A 322 13.84 5.74 9.88
N SER A 323 14.86 4.88 9.71
CA SER A 323 14.65 3.48 9.31
C SER A 323 13.72 3.36 8.09
N MET A 324 13.96 4.17 7.06
CA MET A 324 13.05 4.38 5.94
C MET A 324 13.74 4.17 4.60
N GLY A 325 13.12 3.38 3.71
CA GLY A 325 13.42 3.34 2.28
C GLY A 325 12.33 4.07 1.50
N PHE A 326 12.66 4.66 0.35
CA PHE A 326 11.71 5.39 -0.47
C PHE A 326 12.06 5.35 -1.96
N VAL A 327 11.02 5.55 -2.80
CA VAL A 327 11.12 5.69 -4.26
C VAL A 327 10.34 6.94 -4.70
N TYR A 328 10.85 7.62 -5.74
CA TYR A 328 10.30 8.84 -6.31
C TYR A 328 10.65 8.97 -7.79
N ASN A 329 9.86 9.70 -8.58
CA ASN A 329 10.15 9.93 -9.99
C ASN A 329 11.24 10.99 -10.19
N SER A 330 12.10 10.76 -11.20
CA SER A 330 13.11 11.73 -11.66
C SER A 330 12.55 12.73 -12.68
N ALA A 331 11.51 12.35 -13.44
CA ALA A 331 10.90 13.18 -14.47
C ALA A 331 10.11 14.36 -13.90
N GLY A 332 9.93 15.41 -14.71
CA GLY A 332 9.16 16.59 -14.30
C GLY A 332 7.66 16.33 -14.16
N THR A 333 7.11 15.38 -14.94
CA THR A 333 5.69 14.99 -14.88
C THR A 333 5.55 13.54 -15.31
N ASP A 334 5.04 12.71 -14.43
CA ASP A 334 4.74 11.32 -14.72
C ASP A 334 3.46 11.18 -15.59
N MET A 335 3.51 10.28 -16.57
CA MET A 335 2.42 10.10 -17.54
C MET A 335 1.18 9.46 -16.91
N SER A 336 1.32 8.72 -15.82
CA SER A 336 0.22 8.09 -15.10
C SER A 336 -0.54 9.08 -14.21
N TYR A 337 0.15 10.10 -13.66
CA TYR A 337 -0.43 11.13 -12.80
C TYR A 337 -0.92 12.36 -13.58
N LYS A 338 -0.31 12.66 -14.73
CA LYS A 338 -0.68 13.79 -15.61
C LYS A 338 -2.18 13.88 -15.93
N PRO A 339 -2.87 12.77 -16.28
CA PRO A 339 -4.31 12.84 -16.62
C PRO A 339 -5.21 13.29 -15.47
N PHE A 340 -4.71 13.21 -14.23
CA PHE A 340 -5.42 13.63 -13.02
C PHE A 340 -5.02 15.03 -12.55
N GLY A 341 -4.06 15.67 -13.23
CA GLY A 341 -3.53 16.98 -12.83
C GLY A 341 -2.65 16.94 -11.56
N TRP A 342 -2.17 15.76 -11.17
CA TRP A 342 -1.30 15.57 -10.01
C TRP A 342 0.18 15.71 -10.38
N GLN A 343 0.97 16.16 -9.40
CA GLN A 343 2.42 16.12 -9.46
C GLN A 343 2.92 14.69 -9.22
N ASN A 344 4.23 14.47 -9.33
CA ASN A 344 4.84 13.18 -9.07
C ASN A 344 4.93 12.93 -7.56
N PRO A 345 4.32 11.88 -7.02
CA PRO A 345 4.44 11.54 -5.60
C PRO A 345 5.79 10.91 -5.28
N ALA A 346 5.99 10.64 -3.99
CA ALA A 346 6.96 9.68 -3.49
C ALA A 346 6.25 8.69 -2.57
N ILE A 347 6.77 7.47 -2.53
CA ILE A 347 6.35 6.42 -1.59
C ILE A 347 7.52 6.03 -0.69
N GLY A 348 7.25 5.78 0.58
CA GLY A 348 8.24 5.33 1.54
C GLY A 348 7.71 4.28 2.50
N TYR A 349 8.62 3.43 2.93
CA TYR A 349 8.42 2.38 3.91
C TYR A 349 9.29 2.69 5.12
N MET A 350 8.68 2.83 6.28
CA MET A 350 9.39 3.13 7.51
C MET A 350 9.18 2.00 8.52
N ILE A 351 10.26 1.36 8.97
CA ILE A 351 10.20 0.43 10.11
C ILE A 351 9.97 1.27 11.38
N LEU A 352 8.75 1.21 11.90
CA LEU A 352 8.36 1.85 13.16
C LEU A 352 8.86 1.03 14.35
N GLN A 353 8.73 -0.30 14.23
CA GLN A 353 9.07 -1.27 15.25
C GLN A 353 9.64 -2.50 14.56
N GLY A 354 10.89 -2.84 14.86
CA GLY A 354 11.53 -4.10 14.44
C GLY A 354 11.45 -5.14 15.53
N PRO A 355 12.05 -6.32 15.33
CA PRO A 355 12.11 -7.39 16.32
C PRO A 355 12.64 -6.92 17.67
N LEU A 356 12.14 -7.56 18.72
CA LEU A 356 12.49 -7.27 20.10
C LEU A 356 13.73 -8.06 20.50
N VAL A 357 14.70 -7.39 21.09
CA VAL A 357 15.91 -8.01 21.64
C VAL A 357 16.17 -7.54 23.06
N SER A 358 16.90 -8.34 23.85
CA SER A 358 17.34 -7.93 25.18
C SER A 358 18.21 -6.67 25.11
N ALA A 359 18.07 -5.81 26.11
CA ALA A 359 18.80 -4.54 26.22
C ALA A 359 19.07 -4.22 27.70
N GLU A 360 19.51 -3.00 28.00
CA GLU A 360 19.74 -2.57 29.37
C GLU A 360 18.42 -2.57 30.19
N ALA A 361 18.51 -2.76 31.50
CA ALA A 361 17.34 -2.90 32.37
C ALA A 361 16.42 -1.66 32.36
N THR A 362 16.89 -0.51 31.89
CA THR A 362 16.12 0.72 31.75
C THR A 362 15.54 0.94 30.36
N ASP A 363 15.95 0.14 29.37
CA ASP A 363 15.45 0.24 28.00
C ASP A 363 14.01 -0.25 27.92
N GLU A 364 13.22 0.36 27.05
CA GLU A 364 11.83 0.00 26.79
C GLU A 364 11.61 -0.32 25.31
N GLY A 365 11.45 -1.60 25.00
CA GLY A 365 10.94 -2.04 23.70
C GLY A 365 9.41 -2.12 23.68
N VAL A 366 8.84 -2.38 22.51
CA VAL A 366 7.40 -2.56 22.30
C VAL A 366 7.14 -3.91 21.66
N TYR A 367 6.18 -4.64 22.19
CA TYR A 367 5.63 -5.86 21.61
C TYR A 367 4.12 -5.89 21.83
N ASN A 368 3.36 -6.22 20.81
CA ASN A 368 1.89 -6.19 20.81
C ASN A 368 1.34 -4.87 21.41
N PHE A 369 1.88 -3.75 20.94
CA PHE A 369 1.54 -2.38 21.36
C PHE A 369 1.71 -2.12 22.87
N SER A 370 2.47 -2.96 23.57
CA SER A 370 2.74 -2.84 24.99
C SER A 370 4.23 -2.73 25.25
N LYS A 371 4.61 -1.87 26.20
CA LYS A 371 6.01 -1.70 26.61
C LYS A 371 6.56 -2.95 27.28
N LYS A 372 7.81 -3.26 26.97
CA LYS A 372 8.60 -4.35 27.54
C LYS A 372 9.91 -3.79 28.08
N ILE A 373 10.05 -3.78 29.40
CA ILE A 373 11.25 -3.29 30.09
C ILE A 373 12.41 -4.26 29.90
N GLY A 374 13.63 -3.76 29.82
CA GLY A 374 14.86 -4.55 29.59
C GLY A 374 15.02 -5.03 28.14
N THR A 375 14.30 -4.43 27.23
CA THR A 375 14.32 -4.79 25.80
C THR A 375 14.37 -3.54 24.91
N LYS A 376 14.74 -3.74 23.64
CA LYS A 376 14.64 -2.70 22.60
C LYS A 376 14.20 -3.30 21.28
N ASN A 377 13.54 -2.52 20.45
CA ASN A 377 13.24 -2.90 19.07
C ASN A 377 14.43 -2.55 18.15
N LEU A 378 14.77 -3.48 17.27
CA LEU A 378 15.81 -3.25 16.29
C LEU A 378 15.33 -2.25 15.23
N PRO A 379 16.17 -1.28 14.83
CA PRO A 379 15.89 -0.40 13.71
C PRO A 379 16.15 -1.11 12.37
N MET A 380 16.01 -0.40 11.26
CA MET A 380 16.57 -0.83 9.99
C MET A 380 18.10 -0.94 10.12
N THR A 381 18.65 -2.11 9.76
CA THR A 381 20.09 -2.38 9.84
C THR A 381 20.77 -2.41 8.48
N ALA A 382 19.98 -2.56 7.42
CA ALA A 382 20.49 -2.50 6.04
C ALA A 382 19.40 -2.01 5.08
N PHE A 383 19.86 -1.35 4.02
CA PHE A 383 19.04 -0.96 2.88
C PHE A 383 19.83 -1.18 1.57
N LEU A 384 19.25 -1.96 0.67
CA LEU A 384 19.80 -2.18 -0.66
C LEU A 384 18.77 -1.79 -1.72
N LEU A 385 19.25 -1.05 -2.70
CA LEU A 385 18.50 -0.67 -3.90
C LEU A 385 18.95 -1.55 -5.06
N ASN A 386 18.00 -1.98 -5.90
CA ASN A 386 18.28 -2.78 -7.08
C ASN A 386 17.35 -2.41 -8.26
N ALA A 387 17.59 -2.97 -9.43
CA ALA A 387 16.84 -2.73 -10.64
C ALA A 387 16.52 -4.04 -11.36
N THR A 388 15.60 -4.02 -12.30
CA THR A 388 15.28 -5.17 -13.15
C THR A 388 16.52 -5.69 -13.87
N GLY A 389 16.66 -7.02 -13.90
CA GLY A 389 17.80 -7.69 -14.53
C GLY A 389 19.09 -7.65 -13.70
N ASP A 390 19.07 -7.02 -12.52
CA ASP A 390 20.16 -7.10 -11.57
C ASP A 390 20.08 -8.45 -10.82
N ALA A 391 21.25 -9.07 -10.63
CA ALA A 391 21.37 -10.33 -9.88
C ALA A 391 20.81 -10.24 -8.44
N ILE A 392 20.70 -9.03 -7.87
CA ILE A 392 20.07 -8.79 -6.56
C ILE A 392 18.56 -8.96 -6.64
N SER A 393 17.93 -8.51 -7.73
CA SER A 393 16.49 -8.56 -7.93
C SER A 393 15.98 -9.97 -8.23
N GLU A 394 16.80 -10.76 -8.91
CA GLU A 394 16.40 -12.05 -9.48
C GLU A 394 17.42 -13.14 -9.11
N PRO A 395 17.49 -13.51 -7.83
CA PRO A 395 18.39 -14.55 -7.39
C PRO A 395 18.04 -15.89 -8.05
N ALA A 396 19.06 -16.65 -8.42
CA ALA A 396 18.90 -17.95 -9.05
C ALA A 396 18.10 -18.90 -8.14
N ARG A 397 17.02 -19.50 -8.65
CA ARG A 397 16.22 -20.48 -7.93
C ARG A 397 17.06 -21.64 -7.40
N GLY A 398 16.74 -22.10 -6.21
CA GLY A 398 17.38 -23.22 -5.55
C GLY A 398 18.77 -22.93 -4.95
N ARG A 399 19.32 -21.71 -5.14
CA ARG A 399 20.64 -21.31 -4.64
C ARG A 399 20.67 -19.91 -4.04
N SER A 400 19.52 -19.32 -3.79
CA SER A 400 19.38 -17.92 -3.41
C SER A 400 19.67 -17.63 -1.93
N THR A 401 19.62 -18.62 -1.05
CA THR A 401 19.83 -18.43 0.40
C THR A 401 21.11 -17.68 0.76
N PRO A 402 22.31 -17.99 0.23
CA PRO A 402 23.51 -17.20 0.54
C PRO A 402 23.42 -15.74 0.10
N TRP A 403 22.68 -15.45 -0.96
CA TRP A 403 22.46 -14.10 -1.42
C TRP A 403 21.58 -13.32 -0.46
N PHE A 404 20.45 -13.88 -0.07
CA PHE A 404 19.56 -13.26 0.91
C PHE A 404 20.25 -13.05 2.25
N TRP A 405 21.10 -13.98 2.67
CA TRP A 405 21.95 -13.83 3.86
C TRP A 405 22.87 -12.63 3.78
N ASN A 406 23.54 -12.44 2.64
CA ASN A 406 24.41 -11.29 2.42
C ASN A 406 23.61 -9.99 2.33
N VAL A 407 22.53 -9.97 1.56
CA VAL A 407 21.66 -8.81 1.34
C VAL A 407 21.01 -8.34 2.66
N ALA A 408 20.49 -9.27 3.45
CA ALA A 408 19.87 -8.94 4.75
C ALA A 408 20.86 -8.30 5.74
N ARG A 409 22.14 -8.60 5.59
CA ARG A 409 23.24 -8.04 6.39
C ARG A 409 23.84 -6.76 5.80
N GLY A 410 23.32 -6.29 4.66
CA GLY A 410 23.78 -5.07 3.98
C GLY A 410 25.02 -5.26 3.11
N TYR A 411 25.33 -6.48 2.70
CA TYR A 411 26.39 -6.77 1.73
C TYR A 411 25.82 -6.93 0.31
N SER A 412 26.69 -6.90 -0.70
CA SER A 412 26.32 -7.36 -2.03
C SER A 412 25.91 -8.85 -1.99
N PRO A 413 25.17 -9.39 -2.97
CA PRO A 413 24.83 -10.81 -3.03
C PRO A 413 26.04 -11.74 -2.94
N TRP A 414 27.20 -11.26 -3.38
CA TRP A 414 28.47 -11.99 -3.38
C TRP A 414 29.31 -11.77 -2.11
N GLY A 415 28.78 -11.03 -1.11
CA GLY A 415 29.43 -10.79 0.17
C GLY A 415 30.41 -9.60 0.19
N SER A 416 30.46 -8.77 -0.84
CA SER A 416 31.27 -7.56 -0.85
C SER A 416 30.63 -6.44 -0.05
N VAL A 417 31.43 -5.66 0.65
CA VAL A 417 30.98 -4.47 1.40
C VAL A 417 30.71 -3.32 0.44
N TRP A 418 29.60 -2.61 0.64
CA TRP A 418 29.31 -1.36 -0.05
C TRP A 418 30.11 -0.20 0.55
N THR A 419 30.40 0.80 -0.26
CA THR A 419 31.03 2.03 0.19
C THR A 419 30.18 3.24 -0.17
N ASP A 420 30.09 4.21 0.74
CA ASP A 420 29.39 5.48 0.51
C ASP A 420 30.15 6.39 -0.49
N SER A 421 29.62 7.57 -0.75
CA SER A 421 30.24 8.54 -1.67
C SER A 421 31.64 9.05 -1.22
N ARG A 422 32.04 8.78 0.02
CA ARG A 422 33.36 9.11 0.59
C ARG A 422 34.30 7.91 0.65
N GLY A 423 33.83 6.72 0.22
CA GLY A 423 34.57 5.47 0.29
C GLY A 423 34.49 4.76 1.64
N ALA A 424 33.65 5.21 2.56
CA ALA A 424 33.46 4.55 3.85
C ALA A 424 32.50 3.35 3.73
N PRO A 425 32.78 2.22 4.43
CA PRO A 425 31.88 1.08 4.46
C PRO A 425 30.48 1.47 4.94
N THR A 426 29.46 0.94 4.28
CA THR A 426 28.06 1.19 4.65
C THR A 426 27.17 0.00 4.34
N THR A 427 26.09 -0.17 5.12
CA THR A 427 24.98 -1.09 4.86
C THR A 427 23.76 -0.38 4.23
N TYR A 428 23.88 0.93 3.94
CA TYR A 428 22.79 1.78 3.46
C TYR A 428 23.13 2.37 2.10
N MET A 429 22.62 1.77 1.02
CA MET A 429 22.74 2.32 -0.33
C MET A 429 21.90 3.59 -0.48
N ALA A 430 22.37 4.51 -1.34
CA ALA A 430 21.65 5.73 -1.71
C ALA A 430 21.09 6.51 -0.49
N SER A 431 21.90 6.63 0.57
CA SER A 431 21.52 7.31 1.83
C SER A 431 21.69 8.84 1.80
N GLY A 432 21.88 9.41 0.61
CA GLY A 432 21.98 10.86 0.41
C GLY A 432 20.62 11.55 0.36
N ASP A 433 20.65 12.87 0.26
CA ASP A 433 19.44 13.69 0.15
C ASP A 433 19.15 14.05 -1.32
N PRO A 434 18.04 13.56 -1.91
CA PRO A 434 17.66 13.86 -3.29
C PRO A 434 17.41 15.34 -3.56
N VAL A 435 16.92 16.10 -2.56
CA VAL A 435 16.57 17.52 -2.69
C VAL A 435 17.82 18.38 -2.83
N THR A 436 18.76 18.25 -1.90
CA THR A 436 20.02 19.01 -1.91
C THR A 436 21.07 18.36 -2.81
N GLY A 437 20.90 17.08 -3.12
CA GLY A 437 21.86 16.28 -3.87
C GLY A 437 23.14 15.95 -3.09
N SER A 438 23.13 16.11 -1.78
CA SER A 438 24.26 15.80 -0.90
C SER A 438 24.35 14.30 -0.58
N GLY A 439 25.56 13.80 -0.39
CA GLY A 439 25.80 12.40 -0.07
C GLY A 439 25.67 11.46 -1.28
N TRP A 440 25.36 10.21 -1.01
CA TRP A 440 25.15 9.19 -2.05
C TRP A 440 23.69 9.20 -2.51
N VAL A 441 23.42 9.80 -3.65
CA VAL A 441 22.08 9.91 -4.27
C VAL A 441 22.03 9.02 -5.51
N ASP A 442 20.98 8.24 -5.67
CA ASP A 442 20.72 7.44 -6.86
C ASP A 442 20.59 8.30 -8.12
N GLY A 443 20.97 7.75 -9.29
CA GLY A 443 20.97 8.47 -10.58
C GLY A 443 22.13 9.44 -10.78
N ARG A 444 23.11 9.51 -9.87
CA ARG A 444 24.28 10.40 -9.96
C ARG A 444 25.63 9.69 -10.17
N GLY A 445 25.60 8.43 -10.52
CA GLY A 445 26.76 7.72 -11.03
C GLY A 445 27.91 7.47 -10.06
N ARG A 446 27.68 6.76 -8.95
CA ARG A 446 28.75 6.38 -8.02
C ARG A 446 28.63 5.00 -7.39
N ILE A 447 27.88 4.10 -7.98
CA ILE A 447 27.91 2.70 -7.56
C ILE A 447 28.79 1.96 -8.56
N THR A 448 29.97 1.62 -8.12
CA THR A 448 30.88 0.80 -8.89
C THR A 448 30.26 -0.57 -9.08
N ALA A 449 29.65 -0.82 -10.20
CA ALA A 449 29.27 -2.11 -10.76
C ALA A 449 27.81 -2.28 -11.24
N THR A 450 26.94 -1.29 -11.13
CA THR A 450 25.57 -1.42 -11.63
C THR A 450 25.21 -0.27 -12.57
N LEU A 451 24.61 -0.59 -13.71
CA LEU A 451 24.21 0.38 -14.74
C LEU A 451 23.15 1.35 -14.25
N PHE A 452 22.35 0.98 -13.25
CA PHE A 452 21.25 1.81 -12.76
C PHE A 452 21.70 3.08 -12.02
N SER A 453 22.93 3.13 -11.51
CA SER A 453 23.43 4.28 -10.75
C SER A 453 23.53 5.59 -11.55
N TYR A 454 23.47 5.55 -12.87
CA TYR A 454 23.59 6.72 -13.75
C TYR A 454 22.24 7.21 -14.28
N TYR A 455 21.24 6.35 -14.31
CA TYR A 455 19.95 6.63 -14.95
C TYR A 455 18.80 6.29 -14.01
N SER A 456 17.71 6.99 -14.16
CA SER A 456 16.42 6.57 -13.60
C SER A 456 15.91 5.32 -14.33
N GLY A 457 14.99 4.60 -13.71
CA GLY A 457 14.38 3.40 -14.24
C GLY A 457 13.74 2.63 -13.11
N GLU A 458 13.26 1.43 -13.38
CA GLU A 458 12.68 0.58 -12.36
C GLU A 458 13.59 0.43 -11.14
N ARG A 459 13.01 0.64 -9.95
CA ARG A 459 13.72 0.55 -8.67
C ARG A 459 12.98 -0.35 -7.71
N ARG A 460 13.72 -1.35 -7.21
CA ARG A 460 13.32 -2.24 -6.13
C ARG A 460 14.22 -2.03 -4.94
N PHE A 461 13.72 -2.34 -3.75
CA PHE A 461 14.58 -2.26 -2.58
C PHE A 461 14.34 -3.41 -1.60
N VAL A 462 15.34 -3.63 -0.75
CA VAL A 462 15.29 -4.51 0.41
C VAL A 462 15.68 -3.72 1.65
N MET A 463 14.78 -3.68 2.64
CA MET A 463 15.00 -3.08 3.96
C MET A 463 15.07 -4.19 4.98
N SER A 464 16.18 -4.30 5.68
CA SER A 464 16.40 -5.39 6.65
C SER A 464 16.50 -4.89 8.08
N THR A 465 16.05 -5.72 9.02
CA THR A 465 16.21 -5.55 10.45
C THR A 465 16.66 -6.88 11.06
N GLY A 466 17.61 -6.82 11.99
CA GLY A 466 18.26 -7.99 12.61
C GLY A 466 19.69 -7.67 13.05
N PRO A 467 20.46 -8.65 13.61
CA PRO A 467 20.03 -10.00 13.88
C PRO A 467 19.24 -10.13 15.20
N PHE A 468 18.42 -11.17 15.30
CA PHE A 468 17.73 -11.59 16.51
C PHE A 468 17.63 -13.12 16.55
N THR A 469 17.14 -13.67 17.66
CA THR A 469 17.03 -15.12 17.88
C THR A 469 15.58 -15.48 18.22
N MET A 470 15.12 -16.65 17.75
CA MET A 470 13.80 -17.22 18.11
C MET A 470 13.97 -18.69 18.52
N ALA A 471 13.54 -19.04 19.71
CA ALA A 471 13.34 -20.43 20.12
C ALA A 471 11.98 -20.94 19.60
N LEU A 472 11.81 -22.26 19.54
CA LEU A 472 10.52 -22.86 19.19
C LEU A 472 9.43 -22.35 20.13
N GLY A 473 8.35 -21.82 19.57
CA GLY A 473 7.25 -21.18 20.28
C GLY A 473 7.38 -19.65 20.43
N ASP A 474 8.55 -19.07 20.14
CA ASP A 474 8.74 -17.62 20.21
C ASP A 474 7.98 -16.87 19.13
N GLU A 475 7.68 -15.61 19.45
CA GLU A 475 7.04 -14.67 18.57
C GLU A 475 7.86 -13.39 18.41
N GLN A 476 7.86 -12.83 17.22
CA GLN A 476 8.49 -11.54 16.92
C GLN A 476 7.58 -10.68 16.06
N GLU A 477 7.76 -9.37 16.09
CA GLU A 477 6.96 -8.42 15.31
C GLU A 477 7.84 -7.45 14.54
N MET A 478 7.33 -7.07 13.36
CA MET A 478 7.82 -5.92 12.61
C MET A 478 6.63 -5.06 12.19
N VAL A 479 6.65 -3.77 12.54
CA VAL A 479 5.62 -2.80 12.15
C VAL A 479 6.21 -1.79 11.19
N ILE A 480 5.53 -1.60 10.06
CA ILE A 480 5.91 -0.70 8.98
C ILE A 480 4.79 0.32 8.75
N ALA A 481 5.16 1.60 8.58
CA ALA A 481 4.28 2.59 7.97
C ALA A 481 4.63 2.70 6.48
N ILE A 482 3.63 2.56 5.61
CA ILE A 482 3.70 2.86 4.19
C ILE A 482 3.12 4.26 4.02
N ILE A 483 3.92 5.20 3.54
CA ILE A 483 3.58 6.62 3.47
C ILE A 483 3.69 7.07 2.01
N ALA A 484 2.71 7.81 1.51
CA ALA A 484 2.79 8.43 0.19
C ALA A 484 2.45 9.91 0.27
N ASN A 485 3.15 10.75 -0.48
CA ASN A 485 2.81 12.18 -0.49
C ASN A 485 3.31 12.90 -1.76
N PHE A 486 2.80 14.11 -1.96
CA PHE A 486 3.16 15.01 -3.04
C PHE A 486 3.95 16.22 -2.51
N GLY A 487 4.98 16.60 -3.23
CA GLY A 487 5.63 17.91 -3.17
C GLY A 487 5.36 18.70 -4.45
N ALA A 488 6.20 19.66 -4.75
CA ALA A 488 6.15 20.40 -6.02
C ALA A 488 6.69 19.58 -7.22
N ASP A 489 7.50 18.57 -6.93
CA ASP A 489 8.06 17.60 -7.88
C ASP A 489 8.44 16.31 -7.13
N GLY A 490 8.89 15.28 -7.85
CA GLY A 490 9.27 14.00 -7.26
C GLY A 490 10.35 14.12 -6.17
N LYS A 491 11.34 15.02 -6.30
CA LYS A 491 12.38 15.22 -5.29
C LYS A 491 11.84 15.89 -4.04
N SER A 492 11.07 16.97 -4.19
CA SER A 492 10.44 17.65 -3.04
C SER A 492 9.40 16.77 -2.37
N SER A 493 8.78 15.84 -3.09
CA SER A 493 7.90 14.81 -2.52
C SER A 493 8.62 13.97 -1.48
N THR A 494 9.93 13.69 -1.67
CA THR A 494 10.73 12.97 -0.65
C THR A 494 10.93 13.77 0.64
N ALA A 495 11.00 15.10 0.55
CA ALA A 495 11.11 15.96 1.74
C ALA A 495 9.81 15.96 2.55
N VAL A 496 8.64 16.07 1.87
CA VAL A 496 7.33 15.96 2.51
C VAL A 496 7.16 14.58 3.14
N LEU A 497 7.49 13.53 2.42
CA LEU A 497 7.47 12.15 2.89
C LEU A 497 8.27 11.95 4.19
N LYS A 498 9.51 12.47 4.24
CA LYS A 498 10.36 12.41 5.44
C LYS A 498 9.83 13.27 6.59
N HIS A 499 9.16 14.36 6.29
CA HIS A 499 8.49 15.19 7.30
C HIS A 499 7.37 14.40 7.98
N ASP A 500 6.48 13.79 7.21
CA ASP A 500 5.39 12.98 7.71
C ASP A 500 5.90 11.75 8.48
N ALA A 501 6.96 11.11 7.98
CA ALA A 501 7.62 10.00 8.67
C ALA A 501 8.10 10.38 10.08
N ARG A 502 8.64 11.60 10.27
CA ARG A 502 9.02 12.10 11.62
C ARG A 502 7.81 12.29 12.52
N ILE A 503 6.72 12.86 11.99
CA ILE A 503 5.47 13.04 12.73
C ILE A 503 4.94 11.66 13.17
N VAL A 504 4.82 10.72 12.25
CA VAL A 504 4.32 9.36 12.53
C VAL A 504 5.18 8.65 13.57
N ARG A 505 6.51 8.71 13.46
CA ARG A 505 7.42 8.12 14.44
C ARG A 505 7.24 8.72 15.83
N GLY A 506 7.03 10.02 15.92
CA GLY A 506 6.78 10.72 17.20
C GLY A 506 5.44 10.37 17.83
N ILE A 507 4.42 10.09 17.02
CA ILE A 507 3.05 9.77 17.47
C ILE A 507 2.88 8.26 17.75
N TYR A 508 3.60 7.40 17.05
CA TYR A 508 3.40 5.95 17.08
C TYR A 508 3.36 5.32 18.47
N PRO A 509 4.20 5.72 19.45
CA PRO A 509 4.12 5.16 20.81
C PRO A 509 2.80 5.44 21.54
N GLN A 510 2.01 6.40 21.08
CA GLN A 510 0.73 6.84 21.63
C GLN A 510 -0.36 6.88 20.54
N LEU A 511 -0.23 6.02 19.52
CA LEU A 511 -1.05 6.09 18.31
C LEU A 511 -2.55 6.08 18.59
N ALA A 512 -3.04 5.13 19.39
CA ALA A 512 -4.47 5.03 19.74
C ALA A 512 -5.00 6.27 20.46
N GLU A 513 -4.22 6.85 21.40
CA GLU A 513 -4.59 8.06 22.12
C GLU A 513 -4.67 9.25 21.16
N LYS A 514 -3.69 9.39 20.27
CA LYS A 514 -3.66 10.48 19.27
C LYS A 514 -4.79 10.38 18.26
N VAL A 515 -5.12 9.17 17.81
CA VAL A 515 -6.29 8.93 16.96
C VAL A 515 -7.58 9.33 17.67
N LYS A 516 -7.73 8.93 18.93
CA LYS A 516 -8.90 9.30 19.73
C LYS A 516 -9.01 10.82 19.90
N GLU A 517 -7.93 11.50 20.28
CA GLU A 517 -7.88 12.96 20.38
C GLU A 517 -8.25 13.66 19.06
N ALA A 518 -7.75 13.15 17.92
CA ALA A 518 -8.04 13.70 16.60
C ALA A 518 -9.53 13.54 16.25
N LYS A 519 -10.11 12.37 16.49
CA LYS A 519 -11.53 12.08 16.24
C LYS A 519 -12.46 12.88 17.19
N GLU A 520 -12.09 13.06 18.45
CA GLU A 520 -12.85 13.89 19.39
C GLU A 520 -12.86 15.35 18.97
N LYS A 521 -11.75 15.88 18.46
CA LYS A 521 -11.68 17.24 17.90
C LYS A 521 -12.50 17.41 16.62
N GLN A 522 -12.77 16.32 15.90
CA GLN A 522 -13.60 16.31 14.69
C GLN A 522 -15.09 16.03 14.97
N GLN A 523 -15.48 15.64 16.18
CA GLN A 523 -16.90 15.62 16.55
C GLN A 523 -17.46 17.00 16.24
N PRO A 524 -18.66 17.10 15.60
CA PRO A 524 -19.15 18.37 15.13
C PRO A 524 -19.13 19.33 16.31
N VAL A 525 -18.19 20.27 16.25
CA VAL A 525 -18.38 21.55 16.93
C VAL A 525 -19.81 21.88 16.56
N VAL A 526 -20.69 22.02 17.54
CA VAL A 526 -21.98 22.67 17.36
C VAL A 526 -21.62 23.87 16.48
N VAL A 527 -21.97 23.77 15.19
CA VAL A 527 -21.57 24.79 14.22
C VAL A 527 -22.32 26.01 14.69
N LEU A 528 -21.66 26.81 15.51
CA LEU A 528 -22.10 28.17 15.71
C LEU A 528 -22.27 28.74 14.32
N PRO A 529 -23.42 29.34 14.02
CA PRO A 529 -23.67 29.85 12.67
C PRO A 529 -22.44 30.67 12.27
N PRO A 530 -21.99 30.56 11.02
CA PRO A 530 -20.80 31.27 10.55
C PRO A 530 -20.91 32.74 10.94
N ASN A 531 -19.83 33.38 11.41
CA ASN A 531 -19.88 34.77 11.86
C ASN A 531 -20.13 35.78 10.73
N ASP A 532 -19.86 35.37 9.46
CA ASP A 532 -19.91 36.27 8.30
C ASP A 532 -20.58 35.63 7.08
N PHE A 533 -21.16 36.49 6.24
CA PHE A 533 -21.54 36.09 4.86
C PHE A 533 -20.26 35.93 4.05
N VAL A 534 -20.08 34.77 3.43
CA VAL A 534 -18.94 34.46 2.58
C VAL A 534 -19.41 33.95 1.23
N LEU A 535 -18.83 34.47 0.16
CA LEU A 535 -18.90 33.89 -1.19
C LEU A 535 -17.48 33.48 -1.57
N ALA A 536 -17.21 32.17 -1.60
CA ALA A 536 -15.89 31.67 -1.94
C ALA A 536 -15.58 31.81 -3.44
N GLN A 537 -14.29 31.77 -3.80
CA GLN A 537 -13.89 31.67 -5.20
C GLN A 537 -14.33 30.30 -5.73
N ASN A 538 -14.95 30.29 -6.93
CA ASN A 538 -15.34 29.04 -7.58
C ASN A 538 -14.12 28.15 -7.88
N TYR A 539 -14.31 26.84 -7.80
CA TYR A 539 -13.25 25.88 -8.09
C TYR A 539 -13.79 24.69 -8.92
N PRO A 540 -13.08 24.34 -10.01
CA PRO A 540 -11.91 25.00 -10.58
C PRO A 540 -12.21 26.38 -11.18
N ASN A 541 -11.20 27.26 -11.28
CA ASN A 541 -11.25 28.53 -11.99
C ASN A 541 -9.84 28.85 -12.56
N PRO A 542 -9.62 28.82 -13.89
CA PRO A 542 -10.61 28.58 -14.95
C PRO A 542 -11.27 27.21 -14.91
N PHE A 543 -12.46 27.04 -15.53
CA PHE A 543 -13.17 25.78 -15.52
C PHE A 543 -13.67 25.33 -16.92
N ASN A 544 -13.83 24.02 -17.06
CA ASN A 544 -14.43 23.32 -18.19
C ASN A 544 -14.78 21.88 -17.74
N PRO A 545 -16.00 21.35 -17.89
CA PRO A 545 -17.23 22.07 -18.28
C PRO A 545 -17.96 22.67 -17.07
N ALA A 546 -17.60 22.33 -15.81
CA ALA A 546 -18.34 22.72 -14.62
C ALA A 546 -17.43 23.25 -13.50
N THR A 547 -18.01 24.05 -12.62
CA THR A 547 -17.34 24.59 -11.44
C THR A 547 -18.25 24.57 -10.23
N ARG A 548 -17.67 24.41 -9.04
CA ARG A 548 -18.36 24.49 -7.75
C ARG A 548 -18.21 25.91 -7.17
N ILE A 549 -19.29 26.40 -6.59
CA ILE A 549 -19.36 27.69 -5.88
C ILE A 549 -19.85 27.41 -4.47
N ASP A 550 -19.02 27.75 -3.49
CA ASP A 550 -19.33 27.59 -2.06
C ASP A 550 -19.69 28.95 -1.47
N PHE A 551 -20.70 28.99 -0.60
CA PHE A 551 -21.08 30.21 0.12
C PHE A 551 -21.57 29.91 1.53
N THR A 552 -21.56 30.93 2.38
CA THR A 552 -21.83 30.80 3.82
C THR A 552 -22.80 31.88 4.28
N LEU A 553 -23.80 31.51 5.06
CA LEU A 553 -24.78 32.40 5.64
C LEU A 553 -24.70 32.36 7.18
N PRO A 554 -24.40 33.48 7.87
CA PRO A 554 -24.35 33.53 9.34
C PRO A 554 -25.73 33.48 9.97
N ILE A 555 -26.75 33.93 9.26
CA ILE A 555 -28.17 33.92 9.65
C ILE A 555 -29.03 33.41 8.49
N GLY A 556 -30.24 32.95 8.79
CA GLY A 556 -31.22 32.64 7.75
C GLY A 556 -31.57 33.86 6.93
N ALA A 557 -31.59 33.73 5.59
CA ALA A 557 -31.86 34.81 4.67
C ALA A 557 -32.52 34.33 3.38
N ALA A 558 -33.30 35.18 2.76
CA ALA A 558 -33.69 35.05 1.37
C ALA A 558 -32.46 35.32 0.50
N ILE A 559 -32.04 34.32 -0.26
CA ILE A 559 -30.84 34.43 -1.11
C ILE A 559 -31.19 34.42 -2.58
N ARG A 560 -30.27 35.01 -3.37
CA ARG A 560 -30.18 34.84 -4.83
C ARG A 560 -28.73 34.77 -5.25
N LEU A 561 -28.31 33.61 -5.76
CA LEU A 561 -27.00 33.41 -6.37
C LEU A 561 -27.19 33.33 -7.88
N ALA A 562 -26.60 34.26 -8.61
CA ALA A 562 -26.76 34.33 -10.07
C ALA A 562 -25.43 34.67 -10.77
N VAL A 563 -25.32 34.27 -12.02
CA VAL A 563 -24.19 34.57 -12.91
C VAL A 563 -24.57 35.67 -13.90
N PHE A 564 -23.65 36.58 -14.15
CA PHE A 564 -23.80 37.74 -15.01
C PHE A 564 -22.63 37.82 -16.03
N ASP A 565 -22.89 38.37 -17.17
CA ASP A 565 -21.84 38.78 -18.11
C ASP A 565 -21.17 40.10 -17.65
N LEU A 566 -20.14 40.53 -18.37
CA LEU A 566 -19.41 41.76 -18.02
C LEU A 566 -20.22 43.04 -18.26
N LEU A 567 -21.35 42.94 -18.96
CA LEU A 567 -22.30 44.06 -19.17
C LEU A 567 -23.39 44.10 -18.09
N GLY A 568 -23.31 43.17 -17.08
CA GLY A 568 -24.29 43.08 -16.00
C GLY A 568 -25.60 42.39 -16.39
N ARG A 569 -25.67 41.77 -17.56
CA ARG A 569 -26.85 40.98 -17.97
C ARG A 569 -26.81 39.63 -17.27
N GLU A 570 -27.95 39.21 -16.71
CA GLU A 570 -28.07 37.92 -16.10
C GLU A 570 -27.96 36.78 -17.09
N VAL A 571 -27.07 35.84 -16.81
CA VAL A 571 -26.85 34.62 -17.61
C VAL A 571 -27.67 33.46 -17.06
N ARG A 572 -27.60 33.26 -15.73
CA ARG A 572 -28.32 32.17 -15.04
C ARG A 572 -28.47 32.44 -13.55
N VAL A 573 -29.62 32.09 -12.98
CA VAL A 573 -29.83 31.96 -11.55
C VAL A 573 -29.45 30.54 -11.14
N LEU A 574 -28.52 30.39 -10.21
CA LEU A 574 -28.04 29.09 -9.70
C LEU A 574 -28.82 28.65 -8.49
N GLU A 575 -29.13 29.59 -7.55
CA GLU A 575 -29.87 29.36 -6.33
C GLU A 575 -30.79 30.56 -6.06
N LYS A 576 -32.00 30.29 -5.53
CA LYS A 576 -32.95 31.33 -5.10
C LYS A 576 -33.90 30.76 -4.06
N GLY A 577 -34.15 31.49 -2.98
CA GLY A 577 -35.14 31.17 -1.94
C GLY A 577 -34.59 31.37 -0.53
N GLU A 578 -35.41 31.03 0.47
CA GLU A 578 -35.02 31.06 1.88
C GLU A 578 -34.02 29.95 2.19
N LYS A 579 -32.93 30.29 2.84
CA LYS A 579 -31.94 29.35 3.34
C LYS A 579 -31.67 29.64 4.82
N ALA A 580 -31.53 28.60 5.64
CA ALA A 580 -31.11 28.73 7.03
C ALA A 580 -29.65 29.19 7.17
N ALA A 581 -29.21 29.55 8.37
CA ALA A 581 -27.77 29.74 8.63
C ALA A 581 -27.01 28.45 8.32
N GLY A 582 -25.83 28.55 7.65
CA GLY A 582 -25.06 27.35 7.26
C GLY A 582 -24.10 27.59 6.11
N LYS A 583 -23.40 26.49 5.72
CA LYS A 583 -22.54 26.44 4.53
C LYS A 583 -23.25 25.73 3.40
N TYR A 584 -23.13 26.26 2.20
CA TYR A 584 -23.82 25.77 1.00
C TYR A 584 -22.85 25.63 -0.16
N SER A 585 -23.18 24.72 -1.05
CA SER A 585 -22.40 24.45 -2.26
C SER A 585 -23.35 24.24 -3.44
N THR A 586 -23.06 24.87 -4.56
CA THR A 586 -23.79 24.66 -5.81
C THR A 586 -22.82 24.47 -6.97
N THR A 587 -23.25 23.78 -8.02
CA THR A 587 -22.43 23.52 -9.21
C THR A 587 -23.05 24.21 -10.42
N TRP A 588 -22.19 24.85 -11.23
CA TRP A 588 -22.59 25.43 -12.50
C TRP A 588 -21.87 24.78 -13.67
N ASP A 589 -22.64 24.38 -14.68
CA ASP A 589 -22.21 23.66 -15.88
C ASP A 589 -21.85 24.58 -17.07
N GLY A 590 -21.77 25.89 -16.85
CA GLY A 590 -21.47 26.87 -17.90
C GLY A 590 -22.58 27.03 -18.93
N ARG A 591 -23.84 26.82 -18.55
CA ARG A 591 -25.02 27.04 -19.41
C ARG A 591 -25.85 28.23 -18.92
N ASP A 592 -26.51 28.91 -19.85
CA ASP A 592 -27.46 29.97 -19.53
C ASP A 592 -28.82 29.45 -19.00
N GLY A 593 -29.75 30.34 -18.72
CA GLY A 593 -31.07 29.99 -18.23
C GLY A 593 -31.93 29.18 -19.22
N GLU A 594 -31.58 29.16 -20.50
CA GLU A 594 -32.23 28.37 -21.55
C GLU A 594 -31.49 27.05 -21.86
N GLY A 595 -30.43 26.73 -21.08
CA GLY A 595 -29.64 25.52 -21.26
C GLY A 595 -28.58 25.56 -22.36
N ARG A 596 -28.37 26.71 -23.02
CA ARG A 596 -27.37 26.89 -24.06
C ARG A 596 -25.99 27.10 -23.44
N LEU A 597 -24.98 26.53 -24.09
CA LEU A 597 -23.59 26.75 -23.70
C LEU A 597 -23.16 28.19 -23.91
N ILE A 598 -22.62 28.85 -22.89
CA ILE A 598 -22.12 30.22 -23.02
C ILE A 598 -20.67 30.20 -23.55
N PRO A 599 -20.21 31.27 -24.25
CA PRO A 599 -18.86 31.36 -24.79
C PRO A 599 -17.77 31.34 -23.71
N SER A 600 -16.53 30.94 -24.09
CA SER A 600 -15.35 31.17 -23.28
C SER A 600 -15.20 32.66 -22.98
N GLY A 601 -14.90 32.98 -21.72
CA GLY A 601 -14.78 34.35 -21.29
C GLY A 601 -14.92 34.54 -19.78
N MET A 602 -14.78 35.79 -19.36
CA MET A 602 -14.93 36.19 -17.95
C MET A 602 -16.40 36.50 -17.65
N TYR A 603 -16.89 36.02 -16.53
CA TYR A 603 -18.22 36.23 -15.97
C TYR A 603 -18.11 36.63 -14.52
N ILE A 604 -19.19 37.13 -13.94
CA ILE A 604 -19.30 37.51 -12.54
C ILE A 604 -20.43 36.68 -11.95
N TYR A 605 -20.23 36.05 -10.79
CA TYR A 605 -21.33 35.49 -10.00
C TYR A 605 -21.51 36.32 -8.73
N ARG A 606 -22.77 36.48 -8.33
CA ARG A 606 -23.18 37.33 -7.23
C ARG A 606 -24.16 36.61 -6.32
N LEU A 607 -23.89 36.69 -5.03
CA LEU A 607 -24.78 36.28 -3.96
C LEU A 607 -25.42 37.53 -3.34
N ASP A 608 -26.74 37.66 -3.50
CA ASP A 608 -27.57 38.60 -2.78
C ASP A 608 -28.20 37.86 -1.59
N ALA A 609 -28.04 38.36 -0.37
CA ALA A 609 -28.57 37.78 0.87
C ALA A 609 -29.08 38.89 1.80
N GLY A 610 -30.38 39.17 1.71
CA GLY A 610 -30.99 40.32 2.39
C GLY A 610 -30.40 41.65 1.91
N HIS A 611 -29.65 42.33 2.77
CA HIS A 611 -28.96 43.60 2.44
C HIS A 611 -27.49 43.43 2.08
N ILE A 612 -27.01 42.19 2.03
CA ILE A 612 -25.63 41.87 1.69
C ILE A 612 -25.55 41.45 0.23
N GLU A 613 -24.57 42.04 -0.48
CA GLU A 613 -24.20 41.69 -1.85
C GLU A 613 -22.72 41.30 -1.92
N LEU A 614 -22.41 40.07 -2.32
CA LEU A 614 -21.06 39.58 -2.53
C LEU A 614 -20.89 39.12 -3.97
N SER A 615 -19.76 39.48 -4.62
CA SER A 615 -19.48 39.08 -5.98
C SER A 615 -18.06 38.54 -6.16
N ARG A 616 -17.89 37.64 -7.16
CA ARG A 616 -16.61 37.05 -7.57
C ARG A 616 -16.57 36.90 -9.09
N ARG A 617 -15.35 36.86 -9.63
CA ARG A 617 -15.11 36.63 -11.06
C ARG A 617 -14.83 35.15 -11.31
N LEU A 618 -15.27 34.66 -12.46
CA LEU A 618 -14.95 33.31 -12.94
C LEU A 618 -14.56 33.33 -14.41
N LEU A 619 -13.77 32.37 -14.83
CA LEU A 619 -13.28 32.24 -16.21
C LEU A 619 -13.68 30.89 -16.76
N ILE A 620 -14.41 30.88 -17.90
CA ILE A 620 -14.71 29.68 -18.67
C ILE A 620 -13.69 29.55 -19.79
N ILE A 621 -13.13 28.35 -19.96
CA ILE A 621 -12.28 27.98 -21.10
C ILE A 621 -12.89 26.73 -21.74
N ARG A 622 -13.20 26.84 -23.05
CA ARG A 622 -13.78 25.73 -23.84
C ARG A 622 -12.89 25.41 -25.02
#